data_eb26b70165f340fbcabb15e6e099f3c2
#
_entry.id   eb26b70165f340fbcabb15e6e099f3c2
#
_cell.length_a   1.000
_cell.length_b   1.000
_cell.length_c   1.000
_cell.angle_alpha   90.00
_cell.angle_beta   90.00
_cell.angle_gamma   90.00
#
_symmetry.space_group_name_H-M   'P 1'
#
loop_
_entity.id
_entity.type
_entity.pdbx_description
1 polymer ?
#
loop_
_entity_poly.entity_id
_entity_poly.type
_entity_poly.pdbx_seq_one_letter_code
_entity_poly.pdbx_strand_id
1 'polypeptide(L)' 'MSDIYFQGKQIIIKVHAIKRAREREIAFPDQVYDVLQTGKVKRFGKHGIKFVKRSKESSIICLGEDLGYCIIIKTIERGN' A
#
# COMPACT_ATOMS: atom_id res chain seq x y z
N MET A 1 3.13 12.28 13.35
CA MET A 1 2.95 11.37 12.24
C MET A 1 2.12 12.00 11.16
N SER A 2 2.57 11.87 9.93
CA SER A 2 1.78 12.39 8.82
C SER A 2 0.74 11.35 8.43
N ASP A 3 -0.48 11.81 8.22
CA ASP A 3 -1.54 10.95 7.73
C ASP A 3 -1.44 10.86 6.22
N ILE A 4 -1.85 9.74 5.68
CA ILE A 4 -1.86 9.53 4.23
C ILE A 4 -3.30 9.23 3.81
N TYR A 5 -3.69 9.82 2.67
CA TYR A 5 -5.07 9.75 2.19
C TYR A 5 -5.10 9.36 0.71
N PHE A 6 -6.18 8.72 0.32
CA PHE A 6 -6.47 8.42 -1.08
C PHE A 6 -7.94 8.71 -1.33
N GLN A 7 -8.21 9.65 -2.25
CA GLN A 7 -9.58 10.07 -2.60
C GLN A 7 -10.39 10.46 -1.36
N GLY A 8 -9.74 11.19 -0.44
CA GLY A 8 -10.39 11.67 0.76
C GLY A 8 -10.53 10.65 1.88
N LYS A 9 -10.09 9.42 1.66
CA LYS A 9 -10.15 8.36 2.66
C LYS A 9 -8.79 8.19 3.32
N GLN A 10 -8.76 8.10 4.62
CA GLN A 10 -7.51 7.85 5.34
C GLN A 10 -7.03 6.42 5.05
N ILE A 11 -5.74 6.29 4.80
CA ILE A 11 -5.11 4.98 4.62
C ILE A 11 -4.49 4.57 5.93
N ILE A 12 -4.89 3.42 6.44
CA ILE A 12 -4.36 2.85 7.67
C ILE A 12 -3.48 1.66 7.29
N ILE A 13 -2.22 1.69 7.74
CA ILE A 13 -1.29 0.61 7.42
C ILE A 13 -1.14 -0.28 8.63
N LYS A 14 -1.54 -1.53 8.52
CA LYS A 14 -1.46 -2.48 9.62
C LYS A 14 -0.01 -2.80 9.98
N VAL A 15 0.22 -3.11 11.24
CA VAL A 15 1.55 -3.49 11.71
C VAL A 15 2.11 -4.66 10.90
N HIS A 16 1.27 -5.62 10.57
CA HIS A 16 1.67 -6.76 9.76
C HIS A 16 2.21 -6.32 8.39
N ALA A 17 1.57 -5.32 7.78
CA ALA A 17 2.02 -4.79 6.50
C ALA A 17 3.40 -4.12 6.63
N ILE A 18 3.61 -3.38 7.71
CA ILE A 18 4.90 -2.74 7.98
C ILE A 18 5.99 -3.80 8.16
N LYS A 19 5.67 -4.85 8.89
CA LYS A 19 6.60 -5.95 9.10
C LYS A 19 6.96 -6.63 7.77
N ARG A 20 5.98 -6.85 6.91
CA ARG A 20 6.22 -7.44 5.60
C ARG A 20 7.09 -6.54 4.73
N ALA A 21 6.87 -5.22 4.78
CA ALA A 21 7.70 -4.29 4.04
C ALA A 21 9.16 -4.41 4.47
N ARG A 22 9.40 -4.47 5.76
CA ARG A 22 10.77 -4.62 6.29
C ARG A 22 11.42 -5.93 5.86
N GLU A 23 10.66 -7.02 5.88
CA GLU A 23 11.16 -8.33 5.46
C GLU A 23 11.56 -8.33 3.99
N ARG A 24 10.93 -7.48 3.19
CA ARG A 24 11.20 -7.38 1.76
C ARG A 24 12.09 -6.21 1.39
N GLU A 25 12.72 -5.62 2.39
CA GLU A 25 13.65 -4.50 2.21
C GLU A 25 12.99 -3.31 1.50
N ILE A 26 11.75 -3.05 1.85
CA ILE A 26 11.02 -1.89 1.36
C ILE A 26 11.03 -0.85 2.46
N ALA A 27 11.50 0.35 2.16
CA ALA A 27 11.63 1.40 3.16
C ALA A 27 10.26 1.91 3.61
N PHE A 28 10.02 1.90 4.90
CA PHE A 28 8.82 2.44 5.49
C PHE A 28 9.22 3.62 6.38
N PRO A 29 8.59 4.78 6.26
CA PRO A 29 7.39 5.03 5.44
C PRO A 29 7.66 5.47 4.01
N ASP A 30 8.87 5.81 3.66
CA ASP A 30 9.16 6.54 2.42
C ASP A 30 8.68 5.83 1.15
N GLN A 31 9.14 4.62 0.92
CA GLN A 31 8.76 3.90 -0.30
C GLN A 31 7.30 3.49 -0.28
N VAL A 32 6.79 3.10 0.88
CA VAL A 32 5.40 2.68 1.00
C VAL A 32 4.47 3.86 0.71
N TYR A 33 4.75 5.02 1.29
CA TYR A 33 3.93 6.21 1.06
C TYR A 33 3.99 6.65 -0.40
N ASP A 34 5.16 6.53 -1.02
CA ASP A 34 5.30 6.86 -2.44
C ASP A 34 4.40 5.99 -3.30
N VAL A 35 4.35 4.70 -3.03
CA VAL A 35 3.48 3.77 -3.76
C VAL A 35 2.01 4.15 -3.56
N LEU A 36 1.63 4.47 -2.35
CA LEU A 36 0.24 4.80 -2.04
C LEU A 36 -0.19 6.12 -2.66
N GLN A 37 0.74 7.06 -2.85
CA GLN A 37 0.42 8.36 -3.40
C GLN A 37 0.54 8.45 -4.92
N THR A 38 1.48 7.72 -5.50
CA THR A 38 1.77 7.85 -6.93
C THR A 38 1.64 6.56 -7.73
N GLY A 39 1.42 5.43 -7.08
CA GLY A 39 1.29 4.15 -7.75
C GLY A 39 -0.04 4.01 -8.48
N LYS A 40 -0.12 2.98 -9.30
CA LYS A 40 -1.37 2.64 -9.96
C LYS A 40 -2.29 1.93 -8.99
N VAL A 41 -3.56 2.25 -9.06
CA VAL A 41 -4.58 1.67 -8.20
C VAL A 41 -5.38 0.67 -9.01
N LYS A 42 -5.55 -0.52 -8.46
CA LYS A 42 -6.43 -1.54 -9.06
C LYS A 42 -7.36 -2.06 -7.99
N ARG A 43 -8.59 -2.32 -8.38
CA ARG A 43 -9.59 -2.86 -7.48
C ARG A 43 -9.90 -4.30 -7.88
N PHE A 44 -10.17 -5.14 -6.89
CA PHE A 44 -10.48 -6.55 -7.14
C PHE A 44 -11.46 -7.03 -6.08
N GLY A 45 -12.29 -8.01 -6.46
CA GLY A 45 -13.30 -8.51 -5.55
C GLY A 45 -14.26 -7.41 -5.13
N LYS A 46 -14.88 -7.58 -3.99
CA LYS A 46 -15.90 -6.65 -3.51
C LYS A 46 -15.29 -5.41 -2.87
N HIS A 47 -14.24 -5.59 -2.08
CA HIS A 47 -13.63 -4.49 -1.35
C HIS A 47 -12.11 -4.41 -1.55
N GLY A 48 -11.53 -5.32 -2.30
CA GLY A 48 -10.09 -5.36 -2.48
C GLY A 48 -9.55 -4.15 -3.23
N ILE A 49 -8.41 -3.67 -2.79
CA ILE A 49 -7.72 -2.58 -3.46
C ILE A 49 -6.22 -2.84 -3.38
N LYS A 50 -5.51 -2.55 -4.45
CA LYS A 50 -4.07 -2.65 -4.44
C LYS A 50 -3.44 -1.45 -5.11
N PHE A 51 -2.31 -1.04 -4.58
CA PHE A 51 -1.51 0.05 -5.11
C PHE A 51 -0.21 -0.55 -5.61
N VAL A 52 0.14 -0.30 -6.85
CA VAL A 52 1.32 -0.90 -7.48
C VAL A 52 2.20 0.19 -8.06
N LYS A 53 3.47 0.14 -7.73
CA LYS A 53 4.44 1.05 -8.35
C LYS A 53 5.68 0.26 -8.73
N ARG A 54 6.08 0.40 -9.99
CA ARG A 54 7.29 -0.25 -10.46
C ARG A 54 8.52 0.53 -10.04
N SER A 55 9.49 -0.15 -9.49
CA SER A 55 10.80 0.40 -9.22
C SER A 55 11.82 -0.26 -10.16
N LYS A 56 13.12 0.05 -9.99
CA LYS A 56 14.14 -0.39 -10.94
C LYS A 56 14.16 -1.90 -11.17
N GLU A 57 14.01 -2.68 -10.12
CA GLU A 57 14.18 -4.13 -10.20
C GLU A 57 12.89 -4.91 -9.98
N SER A 58 11.91 -4.30 -9.39
CA SER A 58 10.70 -5.01 -9.02
C SER A 58 9.57 -4.02 -8.83
N SER A 59 8.37 -4.55 -8.61
CA SER A 59 7.21 -3.73 -8.27
C SER A 59 6.94 -3.85 -6.78
N ILE A 60 6.47 -2.75 -6.19
CA ILE A 60 6.03 -2.75 -4.81
C ILE A 60 4.51 -2.74 -4.84
N ILE A 61 3.89 -3.66 -4.11
CA ILE A 61 2.45 -3.87 -4.14
C ILE A 61 1.92 -3.74 -2.71
N CYS A 62 1.02 -2.79 -2.51
CA CYS A 62 0.32 -2.63 -1.23
C CYS A 62 -1.09 -3.16 -1.40
N LEU A 63 -1.43 -4.19 -0.65
CA LEU A 63 -2.72 -4.88 -0.75
C LEU A 63 -3.57 -4.59 0.47
N GLY A 64 -4.83 -4.32 0.24
CA GLY A 64 -5.73 -4.05 1.35
C GLY A 64 -7.18 -4.04 0.94
N GLU A 65 -8.00 -3.34 1.74
CA GLU A 65 -9.43 -3.23 1.52
C GLU A 65 -9.89 -1.79 1.64
N ASP A 66 -10.80 -1.41 0.76
CA ASP A 66 -11.48 -0.12 0.83
C ASP A 66 -12.82 -0.34 1.54
N LEU A 67 -12.93 0.18 2.75
CA LEU A 67 -14.12 0.00 3.58
C LEU A 67 -15.15 1.12 3.38
N GLY A 68 -14.89 2.03 2.46
CA GLY A 68 -15.78 3.16 2.19
C GLY A 68 -15.41 4.40 2.97
N TYR A 69 -15.14 4.26 4.26
CA TYR A 69 -14.73 5.40 5.09
C TYR A 69 -13.22 5.44 5.34
N CYS A 70 -12.53 4.35 5.07
CA CYS A 70 -11.07 4.30 5.15
C CYS A 70 -10.56 3.15 4.30
N ILE A 71 -9.25 3.15 4.08
CA ILE A 71 -8.57 2.06 3.35
C ILE A 71 -7.58 1.44 4.32
N ILE A 72 -7.60 0.12 4.44
CA ILE A 72 -6.69 -0.60 5.32
C ILE A 72 -5.71 -1.40 4.47
N ILE A 73 -4.43 -1.14 4.65
CA ILE A 73 -3.38 -1.90 3.97
C ILE A 73 -2.98 -3.07 4.87
N LYS A 74 -3.21 -4.28 4.40
CA LYS A 74 -3.01 -5.50 5.18
C LYS A 74 -1.67 -6.14 4.96
N THR A 75 -1.10 -6.00 3.75
CA THR A 75 0.19 -6.58 3.45
C THR A 75 0.88 -5.77 2.37
N ILE A 76 2.20 -5.86 2.34
CA ILE A 76 3.02 -5.18 1.34
C ILE A 76 3.94 -6.25 0.75
N GLU A 77 3.91 -6.38 -0.56
CA GLU A 77 4.63 -7.41 -1.28
C GLU A 77 5.55 -6.80 -2.32
N ARG A 78 6.52 -7.61 -2.76
CA ARG A 78 7.39 -7.23 -3.86
C ARG A 78 7.13 -8.20 -5.02
N GLY A 79 6.86 -7.64 -6.19
CA GLY A 79 6.60 -8.44 -7.39
C GLY A 79 7.68 -8.18 -8.44
N ASN A 80 7.74 -9.07 -9.41
CA ASN A 80 8.67 -8.91 -10.52
C ASN A 80 8.05 -8.19 -11.69
#